data_3d9c2e775de5785cd1e6494fefb74659
#
_entry.id   3d9c2e775de5785cd1e6494fefb74659
#
_cell.length_a   1.000
_cell.length_b   1.000
_cell.length_c   1.000
_cell.angle_alpha   90.00
_cell.angle_beta   90.00
_cell.angle_gamma   90.00
#
_symmetry.space_group_name_H-M   'P 1'
#
loop_
_entity.id
_entity.type
_entity.pdbx_description
1 polymer ?
#
loop_
_entity_poly.entity_id
_entity_poly.type
_entity_poly.pdbx_seq_one_letter_code
_entity_poly.pdbx_strand_id
1 'polypeptide(L)'
;MSTYFPSGKDLAGKRKWYVVDAAGQTVGHLACEVASILTGKRSPQWTPFLDMGDHVIVINARKAVLKGSKAEQKVYRRHSLYPGGLREVSAREMLAKRPERIISLAVKGMLPKTKLGRAMAKKLKVYADADHPHAAQRPQVHQPSYRSNLTVKMQSE
;
A
#
# COMPACT_ATOMS: atom_id res chain seq x y z
N MET A 1 35.09 6.76 -17.19
CA MET A 1 34.16 6.21 -16.19
C MET A 1 32.89 5.82 -16.90
N SER A 2 32.45 4.56 -16.82
CA SER A 2 31.16 4.14 -17.40
C SER A 2 30.05 4.37 -16.37
N THR A 3 28.98 5.05 -16.78
CA THR A 3 27.79 5.24 -15.95
C THR A 3 27.02 3.93 -15.90
N TYR A 4 26.71 3.43 -14.70
CA TYR A 4 25.85 2.25 -14.55
C TYR A 4 24.44 2.56 -15.05
N PHE A 5 23.96 1.78 -16.01
CA PHE A 5 22.62 1.88 -16.56
C PHE A 5 21.91 0.53 -16.36
N PRO A 6 20.96 0.43 -15.41
CA PRO A 6 20.30 -0.83 -15.10
C PRO A 6 19.44 -1.31 -16.27
N SER A 7 19.51 -2.60 -16.57
CA SER A 7 18.66 -3.24 -17.55
C SER A 7 17.55 -4.07 -16.89
N GLY A 8 16.46 -4.35 -17.61
CA GLY A 8 15.38 -5.18 -17.09
C GLY A 8 15.81 -6.61 -16.76
N LYS A 9 16.89 -7.11 -17.39
CA LYS A 9 17.47 -8.43 -17.12
C LYS A 9 18.15 -8.49 -15.75
N ASP A 10 18.76 -7.38 -15.30
CA ASP A 10 19.43 -7.30 -14.00
C ASP A 10 18.45 -7.38 -12.82
N LEU A 11 17.17 -7.11 -13.08
CA LEU A 11 16.09 -7.11 -12.10
C LEU A 11 15.34 -8.45 -12.04
N ALA A 12 15.50 -9.30 -13.05
CA ALA A 12 14.86 -10.60 -13.09
C ALA A 12 15.36 -11.48 -11.92
N GLY A 13 14.44 -11.93 -11.05
CA GLY A 13 14.76 -12.79 -9.90
C GLY A 13 15.26 -12.07 -8.63
N LYS A 14 15.51 -10.76 -8.67
CA LYS A 14 15.99 -10.00 -7.49
C LYS A 14 14.87 -9.38 -6.64
N ARG A 15 13.61 -9.48 -7.06
CA ARG A 15 12.47 -8.88 -6.35
C ARG A 15 12.20 -9.61 -5.05
N LYS A 16 12.12 -8.84 -3.97
CA LYS A 16 11.81 -9.34 -2.63
C LYS A 16 10.31 -9.25 -2.35
N TRP A 17 9.88 -9.99 -1.34
CA TRP A 17 8.53 -9.91 -0.82
C TRP A 17 8.57 -9.37 0.60
N TYR A 18 7.73 -8.38 0.88
CA TYR A 18 7.61 -7.77 2.19
C TYR A 18 6.19 -7.92 2.74
N VAL A 19 6.09 -8.25 4.03
CA VAL A 19 4.83 -8.19 4.78
C VAL A 19 4.86 -6.94 5.65
N VAL A 20 3.79 -6.19 5.59
CA VAL A 20 3.57 -4.97 6.38
C VAL A 20 2.29 -5.14 7.18
N ASP A 21 2.35 -4.97 8.49
CA ASP A 21 1.17 -5.00 9.35
C ASP A 21 0.53 -3.61 9.41
N ALA A 22 -0.78 -3.56 9.10
CA ALA A 22 -1.57 -2.33 9.13
C ALA A 22 -2.21 -2.06 10.49
N ALA A 23 -2.09 -2.98 11.47
CA ALA A 23 -2.74 -2.84 12.76
C ALA A 23 -2.27 -1.58 13.50
N GLY A 24 -3.20 -0.71 13.91
CA GLY A 24 -2.92 0.53 14.62
C GLY A 24 -2.21 1.62 13.79
N GLN A 25 -1.94 1.35 12.51
CA GLN A 25 -1.27 2.32 11.65
C GLN A 25 -2.24 3.23 10.92
N THR A 26 -1.84 4.48 10.70
CA THR A 26 -2.62 5.41 9.91
C THR A 26 -2.51 5.05 8.42
N VAL A 27 -3.65 4.96 7.74
CA VAL A 27 -3.73 4.57 6.32
C VAL A 27 -2.81 5.42 5.43
N GLY A 28 -2.68 6.73 5.70
CA GLY A 28 -1.85 7.63 4.89
C GLY A 28 -0.36 7.33 4.99
N HIS A 29 0.16 7.14 6.20
CA HIS A 29 1.59 6.83 6.41
C HIS A 29 1.92 5.44 5.89
N LEU A 30 1.08 4.45 6.19
CA LEU A 30 1.20 3.10 5.65
C LEU A 30 1.26 3.12 4.11
N ALA A 31 0.35 3.85 3.47
CA ALA A 31 0.29 3.94 2.02
C ALA A 31 1.55 4.59 1.41
N CYS A 32 2.12 5.60 2.08
CA CYS A 32 3.35 6.25 1.64
C CYS A 32 4.55 5.29 1.68
N GLU A 33 4.69 4.54 2.78
CA GLU A 33 5.72 3.51 2.94
C GLU A 33 5.60 2.41 1.87
N VAL A 34 4.40 1.85 1.72
CA VAL A 34 4.11 0.82 0.73
C VAL A 34 4.38 1.32 -0.68
N ALA A 35 3.98 2.55 -1.02
CA ALA A 35 4.24 3.14 -2.33
C ALA A 35 5.75 3.32 -2.59
N SER A 36 6.55 3.65 -1.58
CA SER A 36 8.01 3.78 -1.72
C SER A 36 8.68 2.43 -2.02
N ILE A 37 8.20 1.33 -1.42
CA ILE A 37 8.69 -0.03 -1.69
C ILE A 37 8.28 -0.47 -3.09
N LEU A 38 7.00 -0.28 -3.47
CA LEU A 38 6.47 -0.66 -4.79
C LEU A 38 7.13 0.07 -5.94
N THR A 39 7.54 1.33 -5.75
CA THR A 39 8.28 2.12 -6.75
C THR A 39 9.77 1.78 -6.78
N GLY A 40 10.29 1.12 -5.74
CA GLY A 40 11.71 0.80 -5.61
C GLY A 40 12.59 1.97 -5.17
N LYS A 41 12.02 3.09 -4.69
CA LYS A 41 12.77 4.29 -4.26
C LYS A 41 13.73 4.05 -3.10
N ARG A 42 13.64 2.91 -2.43
CA ARG A 42 14.56 2.48 -1.36
C ARG A 42 15.87 1.90 -1.89
N SER A 43 15.88 1.47 -3.15
CA SER A 43 17.09 0.96 -3.78
C SER A 43 17.97 2.11 -4.27
N PRO A 44 19.30 2.09 -4.00
CA PRO A 44 20.22 3.10 -4.55
C PRO A 44 20.32 3.05 -6.08
N GLN A 45 19.94 1.94 -6.69
CA GLN A 45 19.93 1.73 -8.14
C GLN A 45 18.63 2.19 -8.81
N TRP A 46 17.73 2.85 -8.08
CA TRP A 46 16.43 3.24 -8.59
C TRP A 46 16.52 4.13 -9.84
N THR A 47 15.68 3.79 -10.81
CA THR A 47 15.52 4.59 -12.04
C THR A 47 14.03 4.79 -12.34
N PRO A 48 13.62 5.95 -12.88
CA PRO A 48 12.21 6.26 -13.09
C PRO A 48 11.54 5.48 -14.23
N PHE A 49 12.33 4.94 -15.17
CA PHE A 49 11.81 4.24 -16.36
C PHE A 49 11.68 2.72 -16.19
N LEU A 50 12.28 2.13 -15.14
CA LEU A 50 12.20 0.70 -14.86
C LEU A 50 11.34 0.40 -13.61
N ASP A 51 10.67 -0.76 -13.65
CA ASP A 51 9.96 -1.28 -12.48
C ASP A 51 10.91 -2.04 -11.56
N MET A 52 11.56 -1.31 -10.65
CA MET A 52 12.54 -1.84 -9.70
C MET A 52 11.94 -2.17 -8.33
N GLY A 53 10.63 -1.97 -8.13
CA GLY A 53 9.99 -2.19 -6.84
C GLY A 53 9.75 -3.66 -6.52
N ASP A 54 9.63 -3.93 -5.24
CA ASP A 54 9.38 -5.24 -4.65
C ASP A 54 7.88 -5.53 -4.51
N HIS A 55 7.55 -6.77 -4.14
CA HIS A 55 6.19 -7.17 -3.81
C HIS A 55 5.86 -6.82 -2.37
N VAL A 56 4.65 -6.31 -2.13
CA VAL A 56 4.19 -5.95 -0.79
C VAL A 56 2.87 -6.63 -0.48
N ILE A 57 2.84 -7.29 0.68
CA ILE A 57 1.67 -7.88 1.29
C ILE A 57 1.31 -7.02 2.49
N VAL A 58 0.09 -6.49 2.53
CA VAL A 58 -0.42 -5.75 3.70
C VAL A 58 -1.44 -6.64 4.40
N ILE A 59 -1.25 -6.89 5.67
CA ILE A 59 -2.15 -7.68 6.53
C ILE A 59 -2.89 -6.79 7.54
N ASN A 60 -3.92 -7.32 8.17
CA ASN A 60 -4.73 -6.63 9.18
C ASN A 60 -5.37 -5.32 8.69
N ALA A 61 -5.81 -5.24 7.44
CA ALA A 61 -6.38 -4.02 6.88
C ALA A 61 -7.61 -3.50 7.64
N ARG A 62 -8.37 -4.37 8.33
CA ARG A 62 -9.50 -3.99 9.20
C ARG A 62 -9.09 -3.14 10.38
N LYS A 63 -7.86 -3.34 10.90
CA LYS A 63 -7.32 -2.65 12.08
C LYS A 63 -6.60 -1.36 11.74
N ALA A 64 -6.59 -0.95 10.46
CA ALA A 64 -5.99 0.31 10.02
C ALA A 64 -6.82 1.51 10.50
N VAL A 65 -6.13 2.58 10.89
CA VAL A 65 -6.74 3.76 11.51
C VAL A 65 -6.86 4.91 10.52
N LEU A 66 -8.05 5.53 10.48
CA LEU A 66 -8.29 6.80 9.82
C LEU A 66 -8.19 7.92 10.86
N LYS A 67 -7.15 8.75 10.80
CA LYS A 67 -6.90 9.80 11.79
C LYS A 67 -7.86 10.99 11.63
N GLY A 68 -8.32 11.54 12.76
CA GLY A 68 -9.27 12.67 12.82
C GLY A 68 -10.67 12.27 12.34
N SER A 69 -11.46 13.22 11.88
CA SER A 69 -12.85 13.03 11.43
C SER A 69 -12.99 12.34 10.06
N LYS A 70 -11.89 11.79 9.51
CA LYS A 70 -11.90 11.16 8.17
C LYS A 70 -12.80 9.93 8.07
N ALA A 71 -13.03 9.23 9.17
CA ALA A 71 -13.92 8.07 9.18
C ALA A 71 -15.36 8.46 8.77
N GLU A 72 -15.81 9.65 9.17
CA GLU A 72 -17.16 10.15 8.92
C GLU A 72 -17.24 11.03 7.68
N GLN A 73 -16.29 11.95 7.52
CA GLN A 73 -16.33 12.95 6.45
C GLN A 73 -15.84 12.45 5.10
N LYS A 74 -14.93 11.44 5.07
CA LYS A 74 -14.37 10.98 3.81
C LYS A 74 -15.35 10.11 3.06
N VAL A 75 -15.66 10.52 1.81
CA VAL A 75 -16.52 9.79 0.89
C VAL A 75 -15.72 9.31 -0.31
N TYR A 76 -15.91 8.05 -0.67
CA TYR A 76 -15.37 7.43 -1.88
C TYR A 76 -16.42 7.45 -2.97
N ARG A 77 -16.13 8.18 -4.06
CA ARG A 77 -17.02 8.35 -5.20
C ARG A 77 -16.60 7.46 -6.36
N ARG A 78 -17.58 6.87 -7.02
CA ARG A 78 -17.40 6.12 -8.27
C ARG A 78 -18.55 6.44 -9.20
N HIS A 79 -18.24 6.70 -10.46
CA HIS A 79 -19.24 6.93 -11.51
C HIS A 79 -19.18 5.78 -12.53
N SER A 80 -20.34 5.28 -12.98
CA SER A 80 -20.46 4.20 -13.97
C SER A 80 -20.46 4.69 -15.42
N LEU A 81 -20.36 6.00 -15.64
CA LEU A 81 -20.47 6.71 -16.92
C LEU A 81 -21.89 6.80 -17.51
N TYR A 82 -22.91 6.21 -16.88
CA TYR A 82 -24.32 6.35 -17.26
C TYR A 82 -25.00 7.49 -16.46
N PRO A 83 -26.05 8.14 -17.00
CA PRO A 83 -26.84 9.10 -16.26
C PRO A 83 -27.29 8.54 -14.90
N GLY A 84 -27.17 9.30 -13.82
CA GLY A 84 -27.48 8.83 -12.46
C GLY A 84 -26.51 7.79 -11.88
N GLY A 85 -25.39 7.49 -12.56
CA GLY A 85 -24.44 6.44 -12.18
C GLY A 85 -23.44 6.80 -11.05
N LEU A 86 -23.62 7.93 -10.36
CA LEU A 86 -22.79 8.31 -9.21
C LEU A 86 -23.12 7.43 -7.99
N ARG A 87 -22.09 6.79 -7.45
CA ARG A 87 -22.19 6.03 -6.20
C ARG A 87 -21.22 6.60 -5.19
N GLU A 88 -21.72 6.86 -4.00
CA GLU A 88 -20.95 7.38 -2.86
C GLU A 88 -20.98 6.37 -1.73
N VAL A 89 -19.84 6.15 -1.10
CA VAL A 89 -19.69 5.25 0.05
C VAL A 89 -18.84 5.97 1.10
N SER A 90 -19.31 6.06 2.33
CA SER A 90 -18.52 6.64 3.43
C SER A 90 -17.30 5.78 3.75
N ALA A 91 -16.25 6.42 4.31
CA ALA A 91 -15.04 5.68 4.68
C ALA A 91 -15.33 4.65 5.78
N ARG A 92 -16.23 4.97 6.72
CA ARG A 92 -16.68 4.04 7.77
C ARG A 92 -17.34 2.79 7.20
N GLU A 93 -18.26 2.97 6.25
CA GLU A 93 -18.93 1.85 5.58
C GLU A 93 -17.96 1.01 4.74
N MET A 94 -17.02 1.65 4.05
CA MET A 94 -16.00 0.95 3.27
C MET A 94 -15.04 0.16 4.16
N LEU A 95 -14.65 0.69 5.33
CA LEU A 95 -13.81 -0.02 6.29
C LEU A 95 -14.51 -1.27 6.85
N ALA A 96 -15.81 -1.18 7.10
CA ALA A 96 -16.60 -2.30 7.58
C ALA A 96 -16.78 -3.41 6.52
N LYS A 97 -17.11 -3.02 5.28
CA LYS A 97 -17.44 -3.99 4.22
C LYS A 97 -16.23 -4.49 3.43
N ARG A 98 -15.27 -3.62 3.11
CA ARG A 98 -14.11 -3.92 2.23
C ARG A 98 -12.87 -3.13 2.66
N PRO A 99 -12.24 -3.45 3.79
CA PRO A 99 -11.09 -2.70 4.34
C PRO A 99 -9.89 -2.70 3.39
N GLU A 100 -9.67 -3.78 2.63
CA GLU A 100 -8.54 -3.87 1.70
C GLU A 100 -8.60 -2.77 0.62
N ARG A 101 -9.82 -2.36 0.27
CA ARG A 101 -10.04 -1.37 -0.79
C ARG A 101 -9.56 0.02 -0.38
N ILE A 102 -9.67 0.37 0.89
CA ILE A 102 -9.19 1.67 1.42
C ILE A 102 -7.69 1.80 1.20
N ILE A 103 -6.93 0.79 1.62
CA ILE A 103 -5.47 0.77 1.50
C ILE A 103 -5.07 0.73 0.02
N SER A 104 -5.70 -0.16 -0.76
CA SER A 104 -5.42 -0.27 -2.20
C SER A 104 -5.66 1.03 -2.96
N LEU A 105 -6.74 1.76 -2.65
CA LEU A 105 -7.03 3.07 -3.26
C LEU A 105 -6.03 4.14 -2.83
N ALA A 106 -5.64 4.15 -1.55
CA ALA A 106 -4.65 5.09 -1.03
C ALA A 106 -3.28 4.90 -1.72
N VAL A 107 -2.80 3.65 -1.81
CA VAL A 107 -1.54 3.32 -2.48
C VAL A 107 -1.60 3.63 -3.98
N LYS A 108 -2.66 3.21 -4.67
CA LYS A 108 -2.84 3.49 -6.11
C LYS A 108 -2.87 4.99 -6.42
N GLY A 109 -3.42 5.80 -5.51
CA GLY A 109 -3.39 7.26 -5.62
C GLY A 109 -2.00 7.87 -5.52
N MET A 110 -1.07 7.20 -4.83
CA MET A 110 0.32 7.63 -4.63
C MET A 110 1.27 7.11 -5.71
N LEU A 111 0.87 6.10 -6.48
CA LEU A 111 1.64 5.57 -7.59
C LEU A 111 1.45 6.41 -8.87
N PRO A 112 2.43 6.42 -9.80
CA PRO A 112 2.30 7.11 -11.08
C PRO A 112 1.10 6.60 -11.88
N LYS A 113 0.38 7.50 -12.57
CA LYS A 113 -0.80 7.15 -13.39
C LYS A 113 -0.43 6.68 -14.81
N THR A 114 0.70 5.97 -14.95
CA THR A 114 1.25 5.46 -16.20
C THR A 114 1.06 3.95 -16.34
N LYS A 115 1.45 3.38 -17.50
CA LYS A 115 1.51 1.92 -17.69
C LYS A 115 2.41 1.27 -16.63
N LEU A 116 3.56 1.88 -16.34
CA LEU A 116 4.52 1.44 -15.33
C LEU A 116 3.89 1.44 -13.92
N GLY A 117 3.21 2.51 -13.52
CA GLY A 117 2.53 2.58 -12.22
C GLY A 117 1.41 1.54 -12.07
N ARG A 118 0.72 1.17 -13.16
CA ARG A 118 -0.24 0.06 -13.14
C ARG A 118 0.43 -1.30 -12.92
N ALA A 119 1.62 -1.51 -13.48
CA ALA A 119 2.42 -2.72 -13.23
C ALA A 119 2.89 -2.77 -11.77
N MET A 120 3.37 -1.65 -11.21
CA MET A 120 3.74 -1.53 -9.78
C MET A 120 2.54 -1.86 -8.88
N ALA A 121 1.34 -1.35 -9.18
CA ALA A 121 0.14 -1.61 -8.40
C ALA A 121 -0.29 -3.09 -8.35
N LYS A 122 0.04 -3.89 -9.38
CA LYS A 122 -0.24 -5.34 -9.40
C LYS A 122 0.57 -6.12 -8.37
N LYS A 123 1.70 -5.58 -7.92
CA LYS A 123 2.58 -6.17 -6.90
C LYS A 123 2.08 -5.96 -5.48
N LEU A 124 1.05 -5.12 -5.27
CA LEU A 124 0.38 -4.93 -3.99
C LEU A 124 -0.66 -6.01 -3.77
N LYS A 125 -0.59 -6.68 -2.63
CA LYS A 125 -1.59 -7.61 -2.12
C LYS A 125 -2.05 -7.11 -0.75
N VAL A 126 -3.36 -7.00 -0.53
CA VAL A 126 -3.93 -6.49 0.72
C VAL A 126 -4.93 -7.49 1.24
N TYR A 127 -4.83 -7.82 2.53
CA TYR A 127 -5.69 -8.77 3.22
C TYR A 127 -6.35 -8.12 4.43
N ALA A 128 -7.60 -8.47 4.66
CA ALA A 128 -8.40 -7.93 5.77
C ALA A 128 -7.85 -8.38 7.13
N ASP A 129 -7.47 -9.63 7.20
CA ASP A 129 -7.03 -10.33 8.41
C ASP A 129 -5.51 -10.61 8.36
N ALA A 130 -4.98 -11.36 9.33
CA ALA A 130 -3.55 -11.68 9.41
C ALA A 130 -3.10 -12.75 8.39
N ASP A 131 -4.05 -13.56 7.91
CA ASP A 131 -3.74 -14.70 7.04
C ASP A 131 -3.52 -14.26 5.60
N HIS A 132 -2.49 -14.84 4.96
CA HIS A 132 -2.20 -14.61 3.55
C HIS A 132 -1.68 -15.88 2.86
N PRO A 133 -2.03 -16.14 1.58
CA PRO A 133 -1.65 -17.37 0.86
C PRO A 133 -0.20 -17.37 0.32
N HIS A 134 0.61 -16.36 0.66
CA HIS A 134 1.95 -16.15 0.07
C HIS A 134 3.10 -16.64 0.97
N ALA A 135 2.88 -17.64 1.83
CA ALA A 135 3.93 -18.18 2.70
C ALA A 135 5.11 -18.79 1.91
N ALA A 136 4.82 -19.44 0.75
CA ALA A 136 5.82 -20.02 -0.13
C ALA A 136 6.85 -19.01 -0.67
N GLN A 137 6.49 -17.73 -0.72
CA GLN A 137 7.38 -16.65 -1.19
C GLN A 137 8.38 -16.18 -0.11
N ARG A 138 8.31 -16.72 1.11
CA ARG A 138 9.16 -16.37 2.27
C ARG A 138 9.27 -14.84 2.45
N PRO A 139 8.15 -14.14 2.63
CA PRO A 139 8.14 -12.69 2.71
C PRO A 139 8.86 -12.20 3.97
N GLN A 140 9.64 -11.13 3.86
CA GLN A 140 10.32 -10.49 4.97
C GLN A 140 9.36 -9.53 5.69
N VAL A 141 9.35 -9.58 7.02
CA VAL A 141 8.55 -8.63 7.82
C VAL A 141 9.19 -7.25 7.72
N HIS A 142 8.42 -6.27 7.26
CA HIS A 142 8.83 -4.89 7.17
C HIS A 142 8.08 -4.06 8.23
N GLN A 143 8.83 -3.48 9.17
CA GLN A 143 8.28 -2.52 10.12
C GLN A 143 8.36 -1.12 9.51
N PRO A 144 7.23 -0.42 9.33
CA PRO A 144 7.22 0.95 8.84
C PRO A 144 8.07 1.83 9.77
N SER A 145 8.86 2.72 9.18
CA SER A 145 9.75 3.63 9.93
C SER A 145 8.98 4.64 10.77
N TYR A 146 7.71 4.88 10.42
CA TYR A 146 6.81 5.75 11.17
C TYR A 146 6.11 4.94 12.28
N ARG A 147 6.66 4.96 13.48
CA ARG A 147 5.94 4.56 14.69
C ARG A 147 4.88 5.64 14.98
N SER A 148 3.60 5.29 14.91
CA SER A 148 2.56 6.15 15.47
C SER A 148 2.81 6.25 16.97
N ASN A 149 2.99 7.49 17.50
CA ASN A 149 3.11 7.76 18.93
C ASN A 149 1.84 7.39 19.74
N LEU A 150 0.89 6.71 19.08
CA LEU A 150 -0.39 6.24 19.66
C LEU A 150 -0.24 4.97 20.52
N THR A 151 0.84 4.21 20.34
CA THR A 151 1.04 2.97 21.11
C THR A 151 1.53 3.23 22.54
N VAL A 152 2.01 4.44 22.86
CA VAL A 152 2.55 4.78 24.17
C VAL A 152 1.44 5.15 25.18
N LYS A 153 0.24 5.51 24.73
CA LYS A 153 -0.85 5.93 25.64
C LYS A 153 -1.78 4.81 26.15
N MET A 154 -1.66 3.60 25.64
CA MET A 154 -2.53 2.47 26.06
C MET A 154 -1.84 1.51 27.07
N GLN A 155 -0.63 1.81 27.52
CA GLN A 155 0.08 1.01 28.53
C GLN A 155 0.24 1.71 29.89
N SER A 156 -0.45 2.83 30.10
CA SER A 156 -0.38 3.61 31.36
C SER A 156 -1.77 3.93 31.94
N GLU A 157 -2.73 2.99 31.85
CA GLU A 157 -3.94 2.97 32.67
C GLU A 157 -4.19 1.56 33.21
#